data_6569d4865785cf3e987e9a84a284a0b2
#
_entry.id   6569d4865785cf3e987e9a84a284a0b2
#
_cell.length_a   1.000
_cell.length_b   1.000
_cell.length_c   1.000
_cell.angle_alpha   90.00
_cell.angle_beta   90.00
_cell.angle_gamma   90.00
#
_symmetry.space_group_name_H-M   'P 1'
#
loop_
_entity.id
_entity.type
_entity.pdbx_description
1 polymer ?
#
loop_
_entity_poly.entity_id
_entity_poly.type
_entity_poly.pdbx_seq_one_letter_code
_entity_poly.pdbx_strand_id
1 'polypeptide(L)'
;MTNKYLILIHGGDWIPENVNEDGGASMSKAHKDFADAVIAAGAQVVGGEALQPTSAGATITPAGDGGPAVFTDGPFTESKEIVSGFYLLEVETPEKARELAALCPTGGSIEFRPVFEFSG
;
A
#
# COMPACT_ATOMS: atom_id res chain seq x y z
N MET A 1 -2.59 13.05 -18.82
CA MET A 1 -2.72 13.17 -17.37
C MET A 1 -3.16 11.83 -16.79
N THR A 2 -2.61 11.48 -15.64
CA THR A 2 -2.99 10.24 -15.02
C THR A 2 -4.32 10.37 -14.28
N ASN A 3 -5.11 9.30 -14.29
CA ASN A 3 -6.26 9.13 -13.40
C ASN A 3 -5.97 8.08 -12.34
N LYS A 4 -4.73 7.63 -12.27
CA LYS A 4 -4.34 6.57 -11.34
C LYS A 4 -3.56 7.15 -10.17
N TYR A 5 -3.86 6.63 -8.99
CA TYR A 5 -3.26 7.10 -7.75
C TYR A 5 -2.87 5.90 -6.91
N LEU A 6 -1.66 5.97 -6.37
CA LEU A 6 -1.15 4.92 -5.50
C LEU A 6 -1.35 5.34 -4.06
N ILE A 7 -1.88 4.43 -3.27
CA ILE A 7 -2.02 4.59 -1.83
C ILE A 7 -1.10 3.58 -1.17
N LEU A 8 -0.11 4.07 -0.43
CA LEU A 8 0.78 3.22 0.35
C LEU A 8 0.30 3.24 1.79
N ILE A 9 0.08 2.06 2.34
CA ILE A 9 -0.40 1.92 3.71
C ILE A 9 0.81 1.74 4.61
N HIS A 10 1.08 2.75 5.44
CA HIS A 10 2.18 2.71 6.40
C HIS A 10 1.64 2.34 7.77
N GLY A 11 2.41 1.55 8.47
CA GLY A 11 2.05 1.12 9.81
C GLY A 11 3.13 0.18 10.29
N GLY A 12 2.85 -0.67 11.24
CA GLY A 12 3.75 -1.75 11.60
C GLY A 12 3.47 -2.97 10.75
N ASP A 13 4.37 -3.93 10.82
CA ASP A 13 4.08 -5.24 10.25
C ASP A 13 2.82 -5.80 10.90
N TRP A 14 1.94 -6.35 10.10
CA TRP A 14 0.93 -7.22 10.66
C TRP A 14 1.50 -8.64 10.64
N ILE A 15 1.27 -9.38 11.71
CA ILE A 15 1.68 -10.77 11.83
C ILE A 15 0.48 -11.56 12.34
N PRO A 16 0.45 -12.89 12.11
CA PRO A 16 -0.72 -13.66 12.52
C PRO A 16 -1.11 -13.48 13.99
N GLU A 17 -0.13 -13.29 14.86
CA GLU A 17 -0.35 -13.08 16.28
C GLU A 17 -1.03 -11.74 16.59
N ASN A 18 -0.96 -10.79 15.66
CA ASN A 18 -1.58 -9.48 15.83
C ASN A 18 -2.95 -9.39 15.17
N VAL A 19 -3.37 -10.47 14.52
CA VAL A 19 -4.69 -10.50 13.92
C VAL A 19 -5.70 -10.60 15.06
N ASN A 20 -6.78 -9.82 14.95
CA ASN A 20 -7.82 -9.79 15.97
C ASN A 20 -8.38 -11.18 16.26
N GLU A 21 -9.03 -11.31 17.42
CA GLU A 21 -9.62 -12.58 17.85
C GLU A 21 -10.60 -13.15 16.82
N ASP A 22 -11.13 -12.31 15.96
CA ASP A 22 -12.06 -12.73 14.91
C ASP A 22 -11.34 -13.31 13.67
N GLY A 23 -10.04 -13.57 13.75
CA GLY A 23 -9.27 -14.14 12.64
C GLY A 23 -9.06 -13.18 11.48
N GLY A 24 -9.14 -11.88 11.73
CA GLY A 24 -8.98 -10.85 10.71
C GLY A 24 -10.27 -10.42 10.04
N ALA A 25 -11.42 -10.88 10.53
CA ALA A 25 -12.70 -10.54 9.92
C ALA A 25 -12.97 -9.02 9.97
N SER A 26 -12.61 -8.36 11.07
CA SER A 26 -12.77 -6.91 11.18
C SER A 26 -11.93 -6.16 10.16
N MET A 27 -10.69 -6.63 9.95
CA MET A 27 -9.80 -6.02 8.96
C MET A 27 -10.33 -6.24 7.55
N SER A 28 -10.80 -7.45 7.25
CA SER A 28 -11.38 -7.76 5.94
C SER A 28 -12.60 -6.91 5.66
N LYS A 29 -13.46 -6.70 6.68
CA LYS A 29 -14.63 -5.86 6.55
C LYS A 29 -14.24 -4.41 6.29
N ALA A 30 -13.25 -3.90 7.00
CA ALA A 30 -12.80 -2.52 6.82
C ALA A 30 -12.31 -2.27 5.39
N HIS A 31 -11.54 -3.21 4.86
CA HIS A 31 -11.05 -3.08 3.49
C HIS A 31 -12.17 -3.25 2.46
N LYS A 32 -13.14 -4.11 2.73
CA LYS A 32 -14.30 -4.25 1.87
C LYS A 32 -15.11 -2.96 1.87
N ASP A 33 -15.33 -2.38 3.03
CA ASP A 33 -16.06 -1.12 3.15
C ASP A 33 -15.35 0.00 2.39
N PHE A 34 -14.02 0.03 2.43
CA PHE A 34 -13.23 0.98 1.65
C PHE A 34 -13.45 0.77 0.15
N ALA A 35 -13.36 -0.47 -0.33
CA ALA A 35 -13.57 -0.77 -1.74
C ALA A 35 -14.99 -0.39 -2.18
N ASP A 36 -15.99 -0.65 -1.34
CA ASP A 36 -17.37 -0.27 -1.63
C ASP A 36 -17.50 1.25 -1.74
N ALA A 37 -16.82 1.99 -0.88
CA ALA A 37 -16.85 3.46 -0.92
C ALA A 37 -16.20 3.99 -2.21
N VAL A 38 -15.13 3.36 -2.66
CA VAL A 38 -14.48 3.72 -3.92
C VAL A 38 -15.44 3.53 -5.09
N ILE A 39 -16.12 2.40 -5.11
CA ILE A 39 -17.09 2.10 -6.18
C ILE A 39 -18.26 3.08 -6.12
N ALA A 40 -18.78 3.36 -4.93
CA ALA A 40 -19.89 4.28 -4.75
C ALA A 40 -19.55 5.71 -5.21
N ALA A 41 -18.27 6.07 -5.17
CA ALA A 41 -17.81 7.37 -5.64
C ALA A 41 -17.60 7.41 -7.17
N GLY A 42 -17.85 6.32 -7.86
CA GLY A 42 -17.65 6.24 -9.32
C GLY A 42 -16.21 5.96 -9.71
N ALA A 43 -15.38 5.57 -8.76
CA ALA A 43 -13.98 5.23 -9.00
C ALA A 43 -13.79 3.71 -9.03
N GLN A 44 -12.56 3.26 -9.25
CA GLN A 44 -12.25 1.84 -9.33
C GLN A 44 -10.99 1.52 -8.56
N VAL A 45 -10.99 0.36 -7.92
CA VAL A 45 -9.76 -0.25 -7.38
C VAL A 45 -9.21 -1.11 -8.51
N VAL A 46 -8.08 -0.70 -9.07
CA VAL A 46 -7.47 -1.42 -10.20
C VAL A 46 -6.29 -2.28 -9.77
N GLY A 47 -5.90 -2.22 -8.51
CA GLY A 47 -4.86 -3.07 -7.94
C GLY A 47 -4.76 -2.83 -6.46
N GLY A 48 -4.12 -3.76 -5.77
CA GLY A 48 -3.86 -3.64 -4.34
C GLY A 48 -3.54 -4.99 -3.75
N GLU A 49 -2.66 -4.98 -2.76
CA GLU A 49 -2.24 -6.20 -2.07
C GLU A 49 -1.84 -5.87 -0.64
N ALA A 50 -2.12 -6.78 0.26
CA ALA A 50 -1.50 -6.77 1.57
C ALA A 50 -0.15 -7.46 1.48
N LEU A 51 0.83 -6.97 2.21
CA LEU A 51 2.17 -7.52 2.18
C LEU A 51 2.42 -8.37 3.41
N GLN A 52 3.19 -9.43 3.23
CA GLN A 52 3.66 -10.23 4.35
C GLN A 52 4.62 -9.40 5.20
N PRO A 53 4.88 -9.81 6.45
CA PRO A 53 5.79 -9.07 7.31
C PRO A 53 7.17 -8.88 6.68
N THR A 54 7.85 -7.83 7.09
CA THR A 54 9.17 -7.48 6.55
C THR A 54 10.19 -8.61 6.67
N SER A 55 10.02 -9.47 7.68
CA SER A 55 10.90 -10.63 7.85
C SER A 55 10.84 -11.61 6.69
N ALA A 56 9.79 -11.57 5.88
CA ALA A 56 9.66 -12.41 4.69
C ALA A 56 10.32 -11.79 3.46
N GLY A 57 10.78 -10.54 3.56
CA GLY A 57 11.35 -9.81 2.44
C GLY A 57 12.83 -9.55 2.59
N ALA A 58 13.36 -8.77 1.66
CA ALA A 58 14.76 -8.38 1.69
C ALA A 58 14.92 -6.99 1.12
N THR A 59 15.98 -6.31 1.53
CA THR A 59 16.43 -5.09 0.88
C THR A 59 17.56 -5.44 -0.06
N ILE A 60 17.43 -5.00 -1.30
CA ILE A 60 18.40 -5.35 -2.35
C ILE A 60 19.03 -4.07 -2.87
N THR A 61 20.33 -3.98 -2.80
CA THR A 61 21.07 -2.83 -3.30
C THR A 61 21.90 -3.27 -4.50
N PRO A 62 21.47 -2.92 -5.72
CA PRO A 62 22.26 -3.26 -6.91
C PRO A 62 23.61 -2.53 -6.88
N ALA A 63 24.64 -3.17 -7.43
CA ALA A 63 25.97 -2.57 -7.47
C ALA A 63 26.07 -1.39 -8.43
N GLY A 64 25.22 -1.32 -9.44
CA GLY A 64 25.22 -0.21 -10.39
C GLY A 64 26.21 -0.35 -11.52
N ASP A 65 27.20 -1.24 -11.39
CA ASP A 65 28.25 -1.45 -12.36
C ASP A 65 28.22 -2.84 -13.00
N GLY A 66 27.10 -3.55 -12.82
CA GLY A 66 26.98 -4.92 -13.31
C GLY A 66 27.54 -5.96 -12.36
N GLY A 67 28.07 -5.53 -11.21
CA GLY A 67 28.55 -6.45 -10.18
C GLY A 67 27.39 -7.04 -9.37
N PRO A 68 27.71 -7.85 -8.36
CA PRO A 68 26.67 -8.48 -7.55
C PRO A 68 25.93 -7.48 -6.67
N ALA A 69 24.61 -7.66 -6.56
CA ALA A 69 23.80 -6.86 -5.66
C ALA A 69 24.01 -7.28 -4.21
N VAL A 70 23.76 -6.35 -3.30
CA VAL A 70 23.83 -6.64 -1.86
C VAL A 70 22.41 -6.93 -1.39
N PHE A 71 22.24 -8.04 -0.70
CA PHE A 71 20.95 -8.47 -0.13
C PHE A 71 21.02 -8.36 1.39
N THR A 72 20.01 -7.72 1.98
CA THR A 72 19.88 -7.63 3.42
C THR A 72 18.47 -8.07 3.77
N ASP A 73 18.32 -8.95 4.75
CA ASP A 73 17.01 -9.40 5.18
C ASP A 73 16.21 -8.24 5.77
N GLY A 74 14.95 -8.15 5.37
CA GLY A 74 14.05 -7.13 5.88
C GLY A 74 14.28 -5.75 5.28
N PRO A 75 13.61 -4.72 5.82
CA PRO A 75 13.74 -3.35 5.33
C PRO A 75 15.01 -2.71 5.89
N PHE A 76 15.30 -1.48 5.45
CA PHE A 76 16.35 -0.70 6.08
C PHE A 76 16.07 -0.58 7.57
N THR A 77 17.10 -0.80 8.39
CA THR A 77 16.95 -0.79 9.85
C THR A 77 16.51 0.56 10.40
N GLU A 78 16.73 1.61 9.65
CA GLU A 78 16.34 2.96 10.04
C GLU A 78 14.94 3.36 9.63
N SER A 79 14.24 2.51 8.88
CA SER A 79 12.87 2.79 8.47
C SER A 79 11.95 2.72 9.67
N LYS A 80 11.32 3.84 9.99
CA LYS A 80 10.36 3.92 11.09
C LYS A 80 8.97 3.56 10.65
N GLU A 81 8.69 3.67 9.35
CA GLU A 81 7.41 3.33 8.79
C GLU A 81 7.57 2.18 7.82
N ILE A 82 6.71 1.21 7.96
CA ILE A 82 6.74 0.00 7.16
C ILE A 82 5.51 0.01 6.26
N VAL A 83 5.73 -0.21 4.96
CA VAL A 83 4.62 -0.36 4.03
C VAL A 83 4.03 -1.75 4.22
N SER A 84 2.79 -1.81 4.69
CA SER A 84 2.11 -3.08 4.94
C SER A 84 1.16 -3.47 3.81
N GLY A 85 0.92 -2.58 2.87
CA GLY A 85 0.06 -2.86 1.73
C GLY A 85 -0.09 -1.64 0.85
N PHE A 86 -0.84 -1.82 -0.22
CA PHE A 86 -1.09 -0.70 -1.12
C PHE A 86 -2.40 -0.90 -1.87
N TYR A 87 -2.91 0.21 -2.40
CA TYR A 87 -4.00 0.21 -3.37
C TYR A 87 -3.60 1.06 -4.56
N LEU A 88 -4.06 0.65 -5.72
CA LEU A 88 -3.99 1.47 -6.93
C LEU A 88 -5.42 1.79 -7.34
N LEU A 89 -5.75 3.06 -7.36
CA LEU A 89 -7.09 3.53 -7.68
C LEU A 89 -7.11 4.27 -9.00
N GLU A 90 -8.21 4.14 -9.72
CA GLU A 90 -8.50 4.97 -10.87
C GLU A 90 -9.63 5.90 -10.50
N VAL A 91 -9.36 7.20 -10.48
CA VAL A 91 -10.28 8.22 -9.98
C VAL A 91 -10.25 9.42 -10.91
N GLU A 92 -11.40 10.03 -11.13
CA GLU A 92 -11.54 11.11 -12.10
C GLU A 92 -10.72 12.35 -11.76
N THR A 93 -10.65 12.73 -10.49
CA THR A 93 -9.95 13.94 -10.06
C THR A 93 -9.02 13.67 -8.89
N PRO A 94 -7.93 14.46 -8.74
CA PRO A 94 -7.04 14.28 -7.58
C PRO A 94 -7.73 14.63 -6.26
N GLU A 95 -8.66 15.56 -6.26
CA GLU A 95 -9.39 15.93 -5.04
C GLU A 95 -10.21 14.75 -4.54
N LYS A 96 -10.95 14.10 -5.43
CA LYS A 96 -11.73 12.92 -5.08
C LYS A 96 -10.83 11.78 -4.63
N ALA A 97 -9.67 11.61 -5.30
CA ALA A 97 -8.72 10.58 -4.93
C ALA A 97 -8.20 10.79 -3.51
N ARG A 98 -7.91 12.04 -3.12
CA ARG A 98 -7.47 12.35 -1.76
C ARG A 98 -8.55 12.05 -0.74
N GLU A 99 -9.80 12.40 -1.05
CA GLU A 99 -10.92 12.09 -0.16
C GLU A 99 -11.06 10.59 0.06
N LEU A 100 -10.92 9.83 -1.01
CA LEU A 100 -11.01 8.37 -0.92
C LEU A 100 -9.83 7.79 -0.15
N ALA A 101 -8.62 8.32 -0.39
CA ALA A 101 -7.43 7.85 0.32
C ALA A 101 -7.59 8.00 1.83
N ALA A 102 -8.26 9.07 2.27
CA ALA A 102 -8.49 9.30 3.70
C ALA A 102 -9.37 8.24 4.34
N LEU A 103 -10.10 7.48 3.56
CA LEU A 103 -10.96 6.40 4.06
C LEU A 103 -10.24 5.06 4.13
N CYS A 104 -9.01 4.98 3.63
CA CYS A 104 -8.28 3.71 3.57
C CYS A 104 -7.91 3.25 4.99
N PRO A 105 -8.22 1.98 5.33
CA PRO A 105 -7.85 1.46 6.65
C PRO A 105 -6.33 1.46 6.83
N THR A 106 -5.90 1.87 8.01
CA THR A 106 -4.49 1.86 8.38
C THR A 106 -4.35 1.91 9.89
N GLY A 107 -3.29 1.30 10.40
CA GLY A 107 -2.92 1.47 11.80
C GLY A 107 -1.91 2.60 11.99
N GLY A 108 -1.49 3.25 10.92
CA GLY A 108 -0.52 4.33 10.95
C GLY A 108 -0.94 5.47 10.05
N SER A 109 -0.24 5.66 8.96
CA SER A 109 -0.52 6.73 8.02
C SER A 109 -0.70 6.19 6.61
N ILE A 110 -1.18 7.05 5.74
CA ILE A 110 -1.37 6.75 4.33
C ILE A 110 -0.52 7.73 3.53
N GLU A 111 0.21 7.21 2.56
CA GLU A 111 0.91 8.04 1.59
C GLU A 111 0.15 7.97 0.28
N PHE A 112 -0.10 9.11 -0.32
CA PHE A 112 -0.87 9.23 -1.55
C PHE A 112 0.03 9.83 -2.62
N ARG A 113 0.08 9.20 -3.80
CA ARG A 113 0.90 9.70 -4.90
C ARG A 113 0.21 9.47 -6.24
N PRO A 114 0.15 10.49 -7.10
CA PRO A 114 -0.28 10.25 -8.49
C PRO A 114 0.71 9.34 -9.20
N VAL A 115 0.21 8.49 -10.07
CA VAL A 115 1.07 7.62 -10.87
C VAL A 115 1.63 8.40 -12.03
N PHE A 116 2.93 8.27 -12.25
CA PHE A 116 3.58 8.87 -13.40
C PHE A 116 3.34 7.98 -14.62
N GLU A 117 2.82 8.55 -15.67
CA GLU A 117 2.60 7.82 -16.92
C GLU A 117 3.70 8.17 -17.91
N PHE A 118 4.44 7.17 -18.32
CA PHE A 118 5.44 7.34 -19.35
C PHE A 118 4.75 7.43 -20.70
N SER A 119 5.14 8.40 -21.50
CA SER A 119 4.62 8.55 -22.85
C SER A 119 5.42 7.68 -23.81
N GLY A 120 4.76 6.95 -24.64
CA GLY A 120 5.39 6.14 -25.67
C GLY A 120 5.53 4.69 -25.32
#